data_3e02c4ec4648adaf3eb861f205ef64d1
#
_entry.id   3e02c4ec4648adaf3eb861f205ef64d1
#
_cell.length_a   1.000
_cell.length_b   1.000
_cell.length_c   1.000
_cell.angle_alpha   90.00
_cell.angle_beta   90.00
_cell.angle_gamma   90.00
#
_symmetry.space_group_name_H-M   'P 1'
#
loop_
_entity.id
_entity.type
_entity.pdbx_description
1 polymer ?
#
loop_
_entity_poly.entity_id
_entity_poly.type
_entity_poly.pdbx_seq_one_letter_code
_entity_poly.pdbx_strand_id
1 'polypeptide(L)'
;MASVLILNGPNLNLLGSRSPGVYGTTTFAELEELCRREAGQLGLEAVFRQSNHEGQLIDWIQEAGPEAEAGRSVGAVLNPGALTHTSIALRDAIEAVRLPVIEVHISNVRGREDFRHQSWISPVARGVIIGLGIHGYPLAIRALHLLSGSA
;
A
#
# COMPACT_ATOMS: atom_id res chain seq x y z
N MET A 1 19.45 -2.30 8.16
CA MET A 1 18.71 -2.25 6.88
C MET A 1 17.34 -1.65 7.15
N ALA A 2 16.98 -0.62 6.42
CA ALA A 2 15.66 -0.02 6.57
C ALA A 2 14.58 -0.94 6.00
N SER A 3 13.36 -0.79 6.49
CA SER A 3 12.21 -1.57 6.03
C SER A 3 11.28 -0.74 5.15
N VAL A 4 10.44 -1.45 4.40
CA VAL A 4 9.27 -0.91 3.72
C VAL A 4 8.08 -1.74 4.13
N LEU A 5 7.02 -1.08 4.58
CA LEU A 5 5.77 -1.74 4.94
C LEU A 5 4.88 -1.83 3.70
N ILE A 6 4.35 -3.01 3.42
CA ILE A 6 3.36 -3.20 2.36
C ILE A 6 2.08 -3.68 3.03
N LEU A 7 1.08 -2.79 3.06
CA LEU A 7 -0.21 -3.03 3.68
C LEU A 7 -1.30 -3.26 2.66
N ASN A 8 -2.04 -4.33 2.86
CA ASN A 8 -3.14 -4.74 2.00
C ASN A 8 -4.43 -4.84 2.81
N GLY A 9 -5.46 -4.15 2.35
CA GLY A 9 -6.75 -4.10 3.01
C GLY A 9 -7.69 -5.25 2.66
N PRO A 10 -9.00 -5.05 2.92
CA PRO A 10 -10.00 -6.11 2.78
C PRO A 10 -10.04 -6.74 1.40
N ASN A 11 -10.21 -8.05 1.40
CA ASN A 11 -10.40 -8.89 0.23
C ASN A 11 -9.15 -9.10 -0.64
N LEU A 12 -8.03 -8.44 -0.36
CA LEU A 12 -6.81 -8.62 -1.15
C LEU A 12 -6.18 -9.99 -0.94
N ASN A 13 -6.47 -10.65 0.17
CA ASN A 13 -6.09 -12.05 0.37
C ASN A 13 -6.71 -13.00 -0.66
N LEU A 14 -7.77 -12.57 -1.35
CA LEU A 14 -8.45 -13.36 -2.39
C LEU A 14 -7.93 -13.07 -3.80
N LEU A 15 -6.83 -12.33 -3.91
CA LEU A 15 -6.21 -12.02 -5.20
C LEU A 15 -5.89 -13.32 -5.96
N GLY A 16 -6.22 -13.33 -7.25
CA GLY A 16 -6.09 -14.52 -8.10
C GLY A 16 -7.38 -15.30 -8.27
N SER A 17 -8.32 -15.23 -7.30
CA SER A 17 -9.62 -15.88 -7.37
C SER A 17 -10.78 -14.89 -7.49
N ARG A 18 -10.55 -13.60 -7.17
CA ARG A 18 -11.57 -12.56 -7.17
C ARG A 18 -11.54 -11.77 -8.48
N SER A 19 -12.68 -11.80 -9.20
CA SER A 19 -12.88 -10.96 -10.41
C SER A 19 -11.64 -10.88 -11.30
N PRO A 20 -11.18 -12.00 -11.92
CA PRO A 20 -9.91 -11.98 -12.68
C PRO A 20 -9.85 -10.93 -13.79
N GLY A 21 -11.00 -10.55 -14.37
CA GLY A 21 -11.09 -9.50 -15.39
C GLY A 21 -10.75 -8.10 -14.87
N VAL A 22 -10.81 -7.89 -13.54
CA VAL A 22 -10.51 -6.60 -12.89
C VAL A 22 -9.12 -6.63 -12.25
N TYR A 23 -8.79 -7.73 -11.53
CA TYR A 23 -7.59 -7.82 -10.69
C TYR A 23 -6.50 -8.73 -11.27
N GLY A 24 -6.77 -9.40 -12.41
CA GLY A 24 -5.86 -10.37 -13.01
C GLY A 24 -5.89 -11.72 -12.30
N THR A 25 -5.00 -12.62 -12.72
CA THR A 25 -4.90 -13.98 -12.19
C THR A 25 -3.73 -14.20 -11.23
N THR A 26 -2.91 -13.17 -11.01
CA THR A 26 -1.79 -13.24 -10.08
C THR A 26 -2.30 -13.48 -8.66
N THR A 27 -1.68 -14.43 -7.96
CA THR A 27 -2.07 -14.75 -6.59
C THR A 27 -1.48 -13.76 -5.59
N PHE A 28 -2.04 -13.75 -4.38
CA PHE A 28 -1.53 -12.93 -3.29
C PHE A 28 -0.09 -13.32 -2.92
N ALA A 29 0.22 -14.62 -2.93
CA ALA A 29 1.57 -15.11 -2.66
C ALA A 29 2.57 -14.62 -3.71
N GLU A 30 2.19 -14.59 -4.98
CA GLU A 30 3.04 -14.07 -6.05
C GLU A 30 3.27 -12.56 -5.90
N LEU A 31 2.27 -11.83 -5.45
CA LEU A 31 2.40 -10.41 -5.15
C LEU A 31 3.40 -10.18 -4.01
N GLU A 32 3.31 -10.96 -2.95
CA GLU A 32 4.26 -10.87 -1.84
C GLU A 32 5.69 -11.12 -2.31
N GLU A 33 5.91 -12.15 -3.12
CA GLU A 33 7.22 -12.46 -3.68
C GLU A 33 7.77 -11.31 -4.52
N LEU A 34 6.93 -10.71 -5.36
CA LEU A 34 7.30 -9.55 -6.17
C LEU A 34 7.76 -8.38 -5.30
N CYS A 35 7.02 -8.08 -4.24
CA CYS A 35 7.37 -7.01 -3.32
C CYS A 35 8.69 -7.27 -2.59
N ARG A 36 8.88 -8.49 -2.12
CA ARG A 36 10.13 -8.87 -1.43
C ARG A 36 11.33 -8.78 -2.35
N ARG A 37 11.17 -9.19 -3.60
CA ARG A 37 12.24 -9.11 -4.59
C ARG A 37 12.66 -7.67 -4.87
N GLU A 38 11.68 -6.79 -5.12
CA GLU A 38 11.97 -5.38 -5.38
C GLU A 38 12.62 -4.71 -4.17
N ALA A 39 12.08 -4.94 -2.98
CA ALA A 39 12.66 -4.40 -1.75
C ALA A 39 14.11 -4.86 -1.56
N GLY A 40 14.36 -6.14 -1.77
CA GLY A 40 15.71 -6.71 -1.64
C GLY A 40 16.71 -6.08 -2.61
N GLN A 41 16.29 -5.81 -3.85
CA GLN A 41 17.13 -5.13 -4.84
C GLN A 41 17.49 -3.70 -4.42
N LEU A 42 16.67 -3.08 -3.61
CA LEU A 42 16.89 -1.72 -3.10
C LEU A 42 17.55 -1.71 -1.70
N GLY A 43 17.93 -2.88 -1.19
CA GLY A 43 18.53 -2.98 0.13
C GLY A 43 17.53 -2.77 1.27
N LEU A 44 16.25 -3.01 1.02
CA LEU A 44 15.18 -2.86 2.00
C LEU A 44 14.65 -4.21 2.46
N GLU A 45 14.20 -4.26 3.71
CA GLU A 45 13.45 -5.41 4.23
C GLU A 45 11.96 -5.15 4.01
N ALA A 46 11.29 -6.05 3.31
CA ALA A 46 9.84 -5.96 3.11
C ALA A 46 9.10 -6.52 4.30
N VAL A 47 8.15 -5.74 4.84
CA VAL A 47 7.19 -6.20 5.85
C VAL A 47 5.84 -6.23 5.16
N PHE A 48 5.39 -7.42 4.77
CA PHE A 48 4.19 -7.63 3.97
C PHE A 48 3.05 -8.11 4.85
N ARG A 49 1.95 -7.36 4.91
CA ARG A 49 0.81 -7.65 5.78
C ARG A 49 -0.50 -7.46 5.04
N GLN A 50 -1.54 -8.17 5.49
CA GLN A 50 -2.90 -8.05 4.98
C GLN A 50 -3.89 -8.21 6.14
N SER A 51 -4.97 -7.43 6.12
CA SER A 51 -6.08 -7.60 7.04
C SER A 51 -7.40 -7.17 6.40
N ASN A 52 -8.47 -7.87 6.78
CA ASN A 52 -9.83 -7.45 6.46
C ASN A 52 -10.39 -6.47 7.50
N HIS A 53 -9.64 -6.18 8.55
CA HIS A 53 -10.09 -5.36 9.67
C HIS A 53 -9.45 -3.98 9.63
N GLU A 54 -10.28 -2.96 9.55
CA GLU A 54 -9.84 -1.56 9.51
C GLU A 54 -8.97 -1.20 10.71
N GLY A 55 -9.36 -1.62 11.92
CA GLY A 55 -8.61 -1.35 13.14
C GLY A 55 -7.21 -1.94 13.13
N GLN A 56 -7.04 -3.13 12.56
CA GLN A 56 -5.73 -3.75 12.45
C GLN A 56 -4.82 -2.95 11.52
N LEU A 57 -5.36 -2.44 10.41
CA LEU A 57 -4.58 -1.59 9.50
C LEU A 57 -4.15 -0.30 10.21
N ILE A 58 -5.04 0.28 10.98
CA ILE A 58 -4.74 1.47 11.79
C ILE A 58 -3.62 1.19 12.79
N ASP A 59 -3.69 0.07 13.50
CA ASP A 59 -2.66 -0.31 14.48
C ASP A 59 -1.29 -0.43 13.80
N TRP A 60 -1.22 -1.08 12.64
CA TRP A 60 0.04 -1.21 11.91
C TRP A 60 0.57 0.13 11.41
N ILE A 61 -0.30 1.05 10.99
CA ILE A 61 0.09 2.40 10.59
C ILE A 61 0.68 3.16 11.79
N GLN A 62 0.03 3.05 12.95
CA GLN A 62 0.50 3.69 14.17
C GLN A 62 1.86 3.15 14.61
N GLU A 63 2.10 1.86 14.46
CA GLU A 63 3.39 1.24 14.75
C GLU A 63 4.49 1.71 13.77
N ALA A 64 4.12 1.90 12.51
CA ALA A 64 5.08 2.24 11.46
C ALA A 64 5.54 3.71 11.50
N GLY A 65 4.71 4.61 12.01
CA GLY A 65 5.03 6.04 12.05
C GLY A 65 6.36 6.34 12.75
N PRO A 66 6.54 5.92 14.01
CA PRO A 66 7.81 6.11 14.72
C PRO A 66 9.01 5.47 14.04
N GLU A 67 8.83 4.32 13.39
CA GLU A 67 9.89 3.66 12.65
C GLU A 67 10.36 4.52 11.46
N ALA A 68 9.40 5.12 10.74
CA ALA A 68 9.72 6.00 9.63
C ALA A 68 10.38 7.29 10.11
N GLU A 69 9.88 7.87 11.20
CA GLU A 69 10.47 9.09 11.78
C GLU A 69 11.91 8.86 12.23
N ALA A 70 12.21 7.68 12.75
CA ALA A 70 13.55 7.31 13.19
C ALA A 70 14.49 6.88 12.05
N GLY A 71 14.03 6.86 10.82
CA GLY A 71 14.81 6.43 9.65
C GLY A 71 14.97 4.92 9.52
N ARG A 72 14.24 4.13 10.31
CA ARG A 72 14.28 2.66 10.23
C ARG A 72 13.30 2.10 9.21
N SER A 73 12.42 2.94 8.66
CA SER A 73 11.48 2.58 7.60
C SER A 73 11.41 3.70 6.58
N VAL A 74 11.25 3.34 5.31
CA VAL A 74 11.02 4.34 4.24
C VAL A 74 9.55 4.72 4.12
N GLY A 75 8.66 4.04 4.83
CA GLY A 75 7.22 4.27 4.79
C GLY A 75 6.45 3.05 4.33
N ALA A 76 5.24 3.27 3.83
CA ALA A 76 4.33 2.20 3.48
C ALA A 76 3.77 2.33 2.07
N VAL A 77 3.69 1.20 1.40
CA VAL A 77 2.82 1.00 0.23
C VAL A 77 1.48 0.54 0.79
N LEU A 78 0.42 1.27 0.52
CA LEU A 78 -0.90 0.97 1.06
C LEU A 78 -1.90 0.75 -0.08
N ASN A 79 -2.43 -0.46 -0.15
CA ASN A 79 -3.63 -0.75 -0.94
C ASN A 79 -4.79 -0.95 0.05
N PRO A 80 -5.60 0.09 0.28
CA PRO A 80 -6.67 0.00 1.28
C PRO A 80 -7.86 -0.86 0.83
N GLY A 81 -7.86 -1.28 -0.44
CA GLY A 81 -9.05 -1.88 -1.02
C GLY A 81 -10.20 -0.89 -1.02
N ALA A 82 -11.41 -1.35 -0.77
CA ALA A 82 -12.59 -0.49 -0.74
C ALA A 82 -12.58 0.52 0.41
N LEU A 83 -11.75 0.34 1.44
CA LEU A 83 -11.63 1.30 2.54
C LEU A 83 -11.11 2.66 2.08
N THR A 84 -10.46 2.73 0.92
CA THR A 84 -10.04 4.02 0.36
C THR A 84 -11.22 4.96 0.13
N HIS A 85 -12.40 4.39 -0.14
CA HIS A 85 -13.61 5.16 -0.46
C HIS A 85 -14.43 5.52 0.79
N THR A 86 -14.13 4.94 1.94
CA THR A 86 -14.98 5.02 3.15
C THR A 86 -14.25 5.40 4.43
N SER A 87 -12.94 5.13 4.53
CA SER A 87 -12.26 5.20 5.82
C SER A 87 -11.58 6.55 6.07
N ILE A 88 -12.29 7.41 6.77
CA ILE A 88 -11.70 8.61 7.35
C ILE A 88 -10.73 8.24 8.48
N ALA A 89 -11.00 7.14 9.19
CA ALA A 89 -10.14 6.70 10.29
C ALA A 89 -8.73 6.30 9.82
N LEU A 90 -8.63 5.61 8.67
CA LEU A 90 -7.31 5.31 8.07
C LEU A 90 -6.57 6.60 7.67
N ARG A 91 -7.28 7.52 7.04
CA ARG A 91 -6.74 8.83 6.68
C ARG A 91 -6.16 9.53 7.91
N ASP A 92 -6.93 9.58 8.99
CA ASP A 92 -6.53 10.25 10.23
C ASP A 92 -5.30 9.58 10.85
N ALA A 93 -5.22 8.25 10.80
CA ALA A 93 -4.08 7.51 11.33
C ALA A 93 -2.79 7.87 10.58
N ILE A 94 -2.84 7.91 9.25
CA ILE A 94 -1.68 8.26 8.41
C ILE A 94 -1.20 9.68 8.74
N GLU A 95 -2.14 10.60 8.80
CA GLU A 95 -1.84 12.01 9.09
C GLU A 95 -1.27 12.19 10.49
N ALA A 96 -1.85 11.51 11.49
CA ALA A 96 -1.43 11.64 12.88
C ALA A 96 0.01 11.21 13.11
N VAL A 97 0.45 10.14 12.47
CA VAL A 97 1.82 9.61 12.64
C VAL A 97 2.78 10.03 11.52
N ARG A 98 2.29 10.81 10.57
CA ARG A 98 3.09 11.35 9.45
C ARG A 98 3.82 10.26 8.67
N LEU A 99 3.19 9.11 8.52
CA LEU A 99 3.77 8.00 7.76
C LEU A 99 3.83 8.36 6.28
N PRO A 100 5.00 8.29 5.63
CA PRO A 100 5.06 8.40 4.17
C PRO A 100 4.33 7.22 3.54
N VAL A 101 3.29 7.50 2.77
CA VAL A 101 2.44 6.47 2.15
C VAL A 101 2.35 6.73 0.66
N ILE A 102 2.52 5.67 -0.13
CA ILE A 102 2.10 5.64 -1.53
C ILE A 102 0.85 4.76 -1.59
N GLU A 103 -0.26 5.35 -2.01
CA GLU A 103 -1.51 4.62 -2.22
C GLU A 103 -1.45 3.87 -3.55
N VAL A 104 -1.82 2.58 -3.54
CA VAL A 104 -1.79 1.72 -4.73
C VAL A 104 -3.14 1.05 -4.92
N HIS A 105 -3.63 1.05 -6.15
CA HIS A 105 -4.78 0.28 -6.58
C HIS A 105 -4.42 -0.53 -7.81
N ILE A 106 -4.74 -1.84 -7.79
CA ILE A 106 -4.47 -2.77 -8.89
C ILE A 106 -5.31 -2.41 -10.10
N SER A 107 -6.63 -2.22 -9.90
CA SER A 107 -7.54 -1.83 -10.97
C SER A 107 -7.49 -0.32 -11.22
N ASN A 108 -7.90 0.08 -12.43
CA ASN A 108 -8.14 1.48 -12.70
C ASN A 108 -9.49 1.88 -12.08
N VAL A 109 -9.47 2.32 -10.83
CA VAL A 109 -10.68 2.69 -10.09
C VAL A 109 -11.44 3.84 -10.76
N ARG A 110 -10.76 4.65 -11.57
CA ARG A 110 -11.39 5.74 -12.32
C ARG A 110 -12.28 5.24 -13.46
N GLY A 111 -12.04 4.01 -13.93
CA GLY A 111 -12.84 3.35 -14.96
C GLY A 111 -13.91 2.44 -14.41
N ARG A 112 -14.14 2.44 -13.09
CA ARG A 112 -15.14 1.61 -12.41
C ARG A 112 -16.32 2.45 -11.95
N GLU A 113 -17.12 1.92 -10.99
CA GLU A 113 -18.33 2.61 -10.50
C GLU A 113 -17.96 3.97 -9.87
N ASP A 114 -18.89 4.93 -9.96
CA ASP A 114 -18.66 6.30 -9.50
C ASP A 114 -18.21 6.40 -8.05
N PHE A 115 -18.71 5.51 -7.16
CA PHE A 115 -18.33 5.53 -5.75
C PHE A 115 -16.84 5.21 -5.52
N ARG A 116 -16.15 4.67 -6.54
CA ARG A 116 -14.71 4.36 -6.49
C ARG A 116 -13.83 5.52 -6.95
N HIS A 117 -14.42 6.64 -7.38
CA HIS A 117 -13.67 7.78 -7.90
C HIS A 117 -13.10 8.66 -6.79
N GLN A 118 -13.59 8.53 -5.55
CA GLN A 118 -13.10 9.31 -4.43
C GLN A 118 -12.23 8.47 -3.51
N SER A 119 -11.09 9.04 -3.10
CA SER A 119 -10.23 8.45 -2.08
C SER A 119 -10.07 9.41 -0.91
N TRP A 120 -10.30 8.91 0.30
CA TRP A 120 -9.98 9.63 1.54
C TRP A 120 -8.49 9.53 1.88
N ILE A 121 -7.77 8.59 1.25
CA ILE A 121 -6.36 8.35 1.50
C ILE A 121 -5.47 9.25 0.65
N SER A 122 -5.85 9.48 -0.61
CA SER A 122 -5.02 10.24 -1.56
C SER A 122 -4.58 11.60 -1.02
N PRO A 123 -5.43 12.40 -0.33
CA PRO A 123 -5.00 13.71 0.17
C PRO A 123 -3.89 13.66 1.21
N VAL A 124 -3.70 12.54 1.92
CA VAL A 124 -2.66 12.38 2.95
C VAL A 124 -1.51 11.49 2.50
N ALA A 125 -1.60 10.92 1.29
CA ALA A 125 -0.53 10.14 0.69
C ALA A 125 0.52 11.05 0.02
N ARG A 126 1.74 10.54 -0.08
CA ARG A 126 2.80 11.21 -0.83
C ARG A 126 2.60 11.09 -2.33
N GLY A 127 1.93 10.04 -2.77
CA GLY A 127 1.61 9.80 -4.18
C GLY A 127 0.61 8.67 -4.33
N VAL A 128 0.10 8.50 -5.55
CA VAL A 128 -0.95 7.51 -5.86
C VAL A 128 -0.60 6.82 -7.17
N ILE A 129 -0.69 5.49 -7.19
CA ILE A 129 -0.52 4.68 -8.40
C ILE A 129 -1.78 3.87 -8.60
N ILE A 130 -2.41 4.03 -9.76
CA ILE A 130 -3.72 3.43 -10.06
C ILE A 130 -3.64 2.71 -11.40
N GLY A 131 -4.16 1.47 -11.46
CA GLY A 131 -4.47 0.83 -12.74
C GLY A 131 -3.32 0.11 -13.43
N LEU A 132 -2.19 -0.07 -12.77
CA LEU A 132 -1.03 -0.75 -13.34
C LEU A 132 -0.93 -2.22 -12.91
N GLY A 133 -2.04 -2.80 -12.44
CA GLY A 133 -2.04 -4.16 -11.91
C GLY A 133 -1.12 -4.30 -10.70
N ILE A 134 -0.52 -5.47 -10.55
CA ILE A 134 0.43 -5.70 -9.46
C ILE A 134 1.72 -4.90 -9.60
N HIS A 135 2.01 -4.40 -10.80
CA HIS A 135 3.25 -3.66 -11.07
C HIS A 135 3.29 -2.31 -10.36
N GLY A 136 2.14 -1.80 -9.89
CA GLY A 136 2.09 -0.60 -9.06
C GLY A 136 2.85 -0.75 -7.74
N TYR A 137 2.91 -1.98 -7.19
CA TYR A 137 3.59 -2.23 -5.93
C TYR A 137 5.11 -2.01 -5.99
N PRO A 138 5.85 -2.64 -6.92
CA PRO A 138 7.30 -2.39 -7.01
C PRO A 138 7.61 -0.93 -7.35
N LEU A 139 6.77 -0.27 -8.15
CA LEU A 139 6.95 1.15 -8.45
C LEU A 139 6.77 2.00 -7.19
N ALA A 140 5.80 1.67 -6.34
CA ALA A 140 5.58 2.38 -5.07
C ALA A 140 6.73 2.16 -4.10
N ILE A 141 7.26 0.95 -4.00
CA ILE A 141 8.44 0.65 -3.16
C ILE A 141 9.63 1.48 -3.61
N ARG A 142 9.86 1.54 -4.91
CA ARG A 142 10.94 2.34 -5.49
C ARG A 142 10.74 3.83 -5.21
N ALA A 143 9.51 4.33 -5.34
CA ALA A 143 9.19 5.71 -5.05
C ALA A 143 9.51 6.08 -3.59
N LEU A 144 9.12 5.22 -2.64
CA LEU A 144 9.43 5.45 -1.23
C LEU A 144 10.93 5.45 -0.97
N HIS A 145 11.66 4.54 -1.61
CA HIS A 145 13.12 4.50 -1.51
C HIS A 145 13.75 5.82 -1.98
N LEU A 146 13.32 6.32 -3.13
CA LEU A 146 13.82 7.58 -3.68
C LEU A 146 13.44 8.77 -2.81
N LEU A 147 12.20 8.81 -2.32
CA LEU A 147 11.71 9.91 -1.47
C LEU A 147 12.38 9.94 -0.10
N SER A 148 12.90 8.81 0.38
CA SER A 148 13.61 8.74 1.66
C SER A 148 15.02 9.34 1.58
N GLY A 149 15.49 9.68 0.39
CA GLY A 149 16.86 10.15 0.19
C GLY A 149 17.89 9.05 0.15
N SER A 150 17.47 7.80 0.18
CA SER A 150 18.35 6.63 0.07
C SER A 150 18.58 6.34 -1.41
N ALA A 151 19.63 6.85 -1.94
CA ALA A 151 19.96 6.66 -3.36
C ALA A 151 20.46 5.25 -3.66
#